data_6bd4319511eb51790f3111992cd6d809
#
_entry.id   6bd4319511eb51790f3111992cd6d809
#
_cell.length_a   1.000
_cell.length_b   1.000
_cell.length_c   1.000
_cell.angle_alpha   90.00
_cell.angle_beta   90.00
_cell.angle_gamma   90.00
#
_symmetry.space_group_name_H-M   'P 1'
#
loop_
_entity.id
_entity.type
_entity.pdbx_description
1 polymer ?
#
loop_
_entity_poly.entity_id
_entity_poly.type
_entity_poly.pdbx_seq_one_letter_code
_entity_poly.pdbx_strand_id
1 'polypeptide(L)'
;MQGVPDSFVFPADSAQFRHPAHRDGVELYRAHIVRHAFEPHAHAAFGLGAIERGVERFRLRGADHLAPPDSLVLMNPDELHTGRAETDAGWRYRMIYLDADVAAEITGEPDWWFADAVQADAARAQRVTALLERLWHAQAPLAFDGLLLALLDELAPHARRPRPATVEAAPRFERVVEFLHAHLAERLTLDRLAAVANLSPFHFLRRFRAHYHVTPQQMLMALRLQQAKRQLAAGAAPAAVAAACGLADQAHLTRAFAQRYGVTPARYQRQVQR
;
A
#
# COMPACT_ATOMS: atom_id res chain seq x y z
N MET A 1 18.46 -10.73 -24.12
CA MET A 1 17.43 -10.55 -23.08
C MET A 1 17.14 -9.08 -23.00
N GLN A 2 15.96 -8.64 -23.46
CA GLN A 2 15.53 -7.26 -23.24
C GLN A 2 15.28 -7.10 -21.74
N GLY A 3 16.05 -6.25 -21.08
CA GLY A 3 15.89 -5.97 -19.65
C GLY A 3 14.51 -5.37 -19.40
N VAL A 4 13.89 -5.74 -18.26
CA VAL A 4 12.65 -5.10 -17.82
C VAL A 4 12.95 -3.61 -17.61
N PRO A 5 12.17 -2.69 -18.21
CA PRO A 5 12.43 -1.26 -18.09
C PRO A 5 12.47 -0.80 -16.64
N ASP A 6 13.34 0.14 -16.31
CA ASP A 6 13.45 0.75 -14.95
C ASP A 6 12.29 1.69 -14.61
N SER A 7 11.26 1.75 -15.44
CA SER A 7 10.11 2.65 -15.33
C SER A 7 8.84 1.94 -15.79
N PHE A 8 7.70 2.61 -15.62
CA PHE A 8 6.46 2.17 -16.22
C PHE A 8 6.61 1.92 -17.72
N VAL A 9 5.81 0.99 -18.25
CA VAL A 9 5.75 0.71 -19.69
C VAL A 9 5.29 1.94 -20.48
N PHE A 10 4.38 2.72 -19.90
CA PHE A 10 3.89 3.96 -20.51
C PHE A 10 4.71 5.16 -20.00
N PRO A 11 5.36 5.93 -20.90
CA PRO A 11 6.30 6.98 -20.51
C PRO A 11 5.71 8.14 -19.71
N ALA A 12 4.39 8.38 -19.82
CA ALA A 12 3.71 9.42 -19.05
C ALA A 12 3.45 9.01 -17.59
N ASP A 13 3.50 7.71 -17.28
CA ASP A 13 3.36 7.23 -15.92
C ASP A 13 4.66 7.48 -15.14
N SER A 14 4.52 7.99 -13.92
CA SER A 14 5.67 8.23 -13.05
C SER A 14 5.32 7.99 -11.59
N ALA A 15 6.26 7.42 -10.84
CA ALA A 15 6.15 7.24 -9.40
C ALA A 15 7.51 7.46 -8.75
N GLN A 16 7.51 8.08 -7.58
CA GLN A 16 8.69 8.36 -6.79
C GLN A 16 8.42 8.07 -5.32
N PHE A 17 9.40 7.49 -4.66
CA PHE A 17 9.41 7.22 -3.23
C PHE A 17 10.52 7.99 -2.54
N ARG A 18 10.33 8.35 -1.28
CA ARG A 18 11.35 8.95 -0.42
C ARG A 18 11.17 8.45 1.01
N HIS A 19 12.24 7.97 1.60
CA HIS A 19 12.33 7.70 3.04
C HIS A 19 13.10 8.83 3.73
N PRO A 20 12.59 9.41 4.81
CA PRO A 20 13.38 10.33 5.63
C PRO A 20 14.43 9.52 6.42
N ALA A 21 15.71 9.91 6.34
CA ALA A 21 16.82 9.13 6.92
C ALA A 21 16.79 9.02 8.46
N HIS A 22 16.05 9.91 9.13
CA HIS A 22 16.00 9.98 10.60
C HIS A 22 14.72 9.39 11.21
N ARG A 23 13.77 8.92 10.36
CA ARG A 23 12.47 8.42 10.85
C ARG A 23 12.08 7.16 10.07
N ASP A 24 12.30 6.01 10.70
CA ASP A 24 11.82 4.73 10.20
C ASP A 24 10.28 4.69 10.25
N GLY A 25 9.66 3.80 9.46
CA GLY A 25 8.21 3.64 9.41
C GLY A 25 7.47 4.76 8.67
N VAL A 26 8.20 5.62 7.94
CA VAL A 26 7.65 6.71 7.12
C VAL A 26 8.15 6.59 5.68
N GLU A 27 7.23 6.54 4.73
CA GLU A 27 7.55 6.58 3.30
C GLU A 27 6.67 7.63 2.62
N LEU A 28 7.28 8.59 1.94
CA LEU A 28 6.60 9.55 1.09
C LEU A 28 6.51 9.02 -0.33
N TYR A 29 5.38 9.25 -0.96
CA TYR A 29 5.11 8.82 -2.32
C TYR A 29 4.43 9.93 -3.13
N ARG A 30 4.83 10.09 -4.39
CA ARG A 30 4.14 10.94 -5.36
C ARG A 30 4.09 10.26 -6.71
N ALA A 31 2.97 10.36 -7.40
CA ALA A 31 2.79 9.74 -8.70
C ALA A 31 1.92 10.56 -9.63
N HIS A 32 2.15 10.35 -10.93
CA HIS A 32 1.26 10.71 -12.02
C HIS A 32 1.06 9.44 -12.86
N ILE A 33 -0.16 8.95 -12.90
CA ILE A 33 -0.51 7.69 -13.55
C ILE A 33 -1.58 7.95 -14.59
N VAL A 34 -1.34 7.48 -15.82
CA VAL A 34 -2.23 7.67 -16.98
C VAL A 34 -2.77 6.33 -17.48
N ARG A 35 -1.90 5.33 -17.63
CA ARG A 35 -2.26 4.02 -18.22
C ARG A 35 -2.05 2.85 -17.29
N HIS A 36 -1.19 2.99 -16.30
CA HIS A 36 -0.92 1.90 -15.38
C HIS A 36 -2.15 1.59 -14.51
N ALA A 37 -2.40 0.31 -14.31
CA ALA A 37 -3.39 -0.17 -13.36
C ALA A 37 -2.66 -0.97 -12.26
N PHE A 38 -2.79 -0.53 -11.02
CA PHE A 38 -2.22 -1.24 -9.88
C PHE A 38 -3.04 -2.50 -9.59
N GLU A 39 -2.37 -3.65 -9.65
CA GLU A 39 -2.94 -4.92 -9.22
C GLU A 39 -3.29 -4.92 -7.72
N PRO A 40 -4.16 -5.82 -7.23
CA PRO A 40 -4.51 -5.89 -5.82
C PRO A 40 -3.27 -5.97 -4.93
N HIS A 41 -3.10 -5.00 -4.05
CA HIS A 41 -1.98 -4.87 -3.13
C HIS A 41 -2.43 -4.27 -1.80
N ALA A 42 -1.58 -4.38 -0.79
CA ALA A 42 -1.78 -3.77 0.51
C ALA A 42 -0.47 -3.14 1.01
N HIS A 43 -0.59 -2.23 1.94
CA HIS A 43 0.52 -1.66 2.69
C HIS A 43 0.36 -2.03 4.17
N ALA A 44 1.47 -2.36 4.87
CA ALA A 44 1.45 -2.60 6.32
C ALA A 44 1.25 -1.31 7.13
N ALA A 45 1.22 -0.18 6.45
CA ALA A 45 1.14 1.17 6.98
C ALA A 45 -0.20 1.82 6.59
N PHE A 46 -0.58 2.87 7.27
CA PHE A 46 -1.61 3.77 6.77
C PHE A 46 -1.17 4.37 5.45
N GLY A 47 -2.06 4.41 4.45
CA GLY A 47 -1.89 5.16 3.22
C GLY A 47 -2.73 6.44 3.28
N LEU A 48 -2.08 7.59 3.50
CA LEU A 48 -2.76 8.86 3.74
C LEU A 48 -2.32 9.90 2.72
N GLY A 49 -3.27 10.56 2.07
CA GLY A 49 -2.93 11.55 1.07
C GLY A 49 -4.09 12.23 0.39
N ALA A 50 -3.80 12.84 -0.77
CA ALA A 50 -4.80 13.60 -1.51
C ALA A 50 -4.58 13.52 -3.03
N ILE A 51 -5.66 13.65 -3.77
CA ILE A 51 -5.67 13.75 -5.22
C ILE A 51 -5.47 15.20 -5.63
N GLU A 52 -4.40 15.48 -6.39
CA GLU A 52 -4.10 16.82 -6.91
C GLU A 52 -4.85 17.12 -8.20
N ARG A 53 -4.90 16.14 -9.13
CA ARG A 53 -5.52 16.27 -10.45
C ARG A 53 -6.03 14.94 -10.95
N GLY A 54 -7.04 14.99 -11.82
CA GLY A 54 -7.65 13.79 -12.39
C GLY A 54 -8.46 13.01 -11.39
N VAL A 55 -8.88 11.82 -11.76
CA VAL A 55 -9.74 10.99 -10.92
C VAL A 55 -9.14 9.60 -10.82
N GLU A 56 -8.93 9.12 -9.61
CA GLU A 56 -8.60 7.74 -9.34
C GLU A 56 -9.88 6.92 -9.17
N ARG A 57 -9.92 5.75 -9.82
CA ARG A 57 -10.85 4.67 -9.47
C ARG A 57 -10.06 3.56 -8.78
N PHE A 58 -10.51 3.15 -7.62
CA PHE A 58 -9.94 2.02 -6.91
C PHE A 58 -11.02 1.14 -6.29
N ARG A 59 -10.68 -0.13 -6.08
CA ARG A 59 -11.55 -1.08 -5.39
C ARG A 59 -10.98 -1.38 -4.01
N LEU A 60 -11.80 -1.18 -2.97
CA LEU A 60 -11.46 -1.42 -1.58
C LEU A 60 -12.65 -2.04 -0.85
N ARG A 61 -12.41 -3.04 0.00
CA ARG A 61 -13.47 -3.72 0.78
C ARG A 61 -14.65 -4.20 -0.08
N GLY A 62 -14.38 -4.57 -1.34
CA GLY A 62 -15.39 -5.05 -2.29
C GLY A 62 -16.21 -3.97 -2.99
N ALA A 63 -16.05 -2.70 -2.64
CA ALA A 63 -16.71 -1.55 -3.28
C ALA A 63 -15.76 -0.81 -4.22
N ASP A 64 -16.31 -0.21 -5.28
CA ASP A 64 -15.60 0.72 -6.14
C ASP A 64 -15.71 2.14 -5.57
N HIS A 65 -14.58 2.83 -5.53
CA HIS A 65 -14.46 4.21 -5.08
C HIS A 65 -13.94 5.10 -6.19
N LEU A 66 -14.41 6.34 -6.21
CA LEU A 66 -13.87 7.41 -7.05
C LEU A 66 -13.31 8.48 -6.14
N ALA A 67 -12.04 8.83 -6.36
CA ALA A 67 -11.38 9.94 -5.69
C ALA A 67 -11.11 11.06 -6.71
N PRO A 68 -11.96 12.10 -6.74
CA PRO A 68 -11.76 13.26 -7.59
C PRO A 68 -10.67 14.19 -7.07
N PRO A 69 -10.26 15.22 -7.83
CA PRO A 69 -9.36 16.27 -7.33
C PRO A 69 -9.87 16.89 -6.04
N ASP A 70 -8.95 17.32 -5.20
CA ASP A 70 -9.24 17.92 -3.89
C ASP A 70 -10.02 16.99 -2.94
N SER A 71 -9.85 15.67 -3.06
CA SER A 71 -10.29 14.69 -2.07
C SER A 71 -9.12 14.08 -1.34
N LEU A 72 -9.36 13.71 -0.07
CA LEU A 72 -8.44 12.87 0.71
C LEU A 72 -8.65 11.40 0.36
N VAL A 73 -7.56 10.65 0.34
CA VAL A 73 -7.53 9.18 0.26
C VAL A 73 -6.91 8.66 1.55
N LEU A 74 -7.69 7.84 2.29
CA LEU A 74 -7.38 7.38 3.64
C LEU A 74 -7.52 5.87 3.71
N MET A 75 -6.42 5.14 3.72
CA MET A 75 -6.38 3.69 3.74
C MET A 75 -5.77 3.18 5.04
N ASN A 76 -6.40 2.18 5.64
CA ASN A 76 -5.87 1.54 6.84
C ASN A 76 -4.81 0.49 6.47
N PRO A 77 -3.93 0.10 7.42
CA PRO A 77 -2.98 -0.97 7.21
C PRO A 77 -3.66 -2.27 6.75
N ASP A 78 -2.95 -3.00 5.89
CA ASP A 78 -3.31 -4.32 5.37
C ASP A 78 -4.60 -4.40 4.56
N GLU A 79 -5.18 -3.26 4.17
CA GLU A 79 -6.34 -3.22 3.29
C GLU A 79 -5.94 -3.41 1.82
N LEU A 80 -6.40 -4.53 1.25
CA LEU A 80 -6.20 -4.83 -0.17
C LEU A 80 -7.02 -3.91 -1.06
N HIS A 81 -6.34 -3.23 -1.97
CA HIS A 81 -6.94 -2.32 -2.92
C HIS A 81 -6.26 -2.39 -4.29
N THR A 82 -6.95 -1.88 -5.30
CA THR A 82 -6.42 -1.65 -6.65
C THR A 82 -6.31 -0.15 -6.89
N GLY A 83 -5.88 0.28 -8.07
CA GLY A 83 -5.89 1.69 -8.47
C GLY A 83 -5.70 1.85 -9.97
N ARG A 84 -6.47 2.74 -10.60
CA ARG A 84 -6.32 3.09 -12.01
C ARG A 84 -6.90 4.47 -12.31
N ALA A 85 -6.48 5.05 -13.42
CA ALA A 85 -7.11 6.26 -13.94
C ALA A 85 -8.57 6.01 -14.31
N GLU A 86 -9.45 6.92 -13.96
CA GLU A 86 -10.84 6.92 -14.44
C GLU A 86 -10.96 7.56 -15.83
N THR A 87 -10.06 8.48 -16.14
CA THR A 87 -10.05 9.22 -17.41
C THR A 87 -8.71 9.13 -18.13
N ASP A 88 -8.68 9.38 -19.43
CA ASP A 88 -7.45 9.37 -20.23
C ASP A 88 -6.43 10.44 -19.81
N ALA A 89 -6.85 11.47 -19.07
CA ALA A 89 -5.95 12.46 -18.50
C ALA A 89 -5.08 11.92 -17.34
N GLY A 90 -5.41 10.74 -16.84
CA GLY A 90 -4.74 10.15 -15.68
C GLY A 90 -5.11 10.84 -14.37
N TRP A 91 -4.35 10.53 -13.30
CA TRP A 91 -4.46 11.22 -12.02
C TRP A 91 -3.09 11.48 -11.42
N ARG A 92 -3.01 12.55 -10.63
CA ARG A 92 -1.82 12.92 -9.87
C ARG A 92 -2.17 12.99 -8.42
N TYR A 93 -1.33 12.39 -7.56
CA TYR A 93 -1.58 12.31 -6.14
C TYR A 93 -0.29 12.23 -5.33
N ARG A 94 -0.42 12.57 -4.06
CA ARG A 94 0.63 12.44 -3.04
C ARG A 94 0.13 11.63 -1.88
N MET A 95 0.99 10.76 -1.38
CA MET A 95 0.71 9.90 -0.23
C MET A 95 1.87 9.92 0.74
N ILE A 96 1.56 9.65 1.97
CA ILE A 96 2.48 9.17 2.99
C ILE A 96 2.03 7.79 3.42
N TYR A 97 2.97 6.86 3.50
CA TYR A 97 2.76 5.59 4.17
C TYR A 97 3.39 5.68 5.55
N LEU A 98 2.58 5.48 6.58
CA LEU A 98 2.95 5.70 7.97
C LEU A 98 2.62 4.46 8.79
N ASP A 99 3.62 3.84 9.43
CA ASP A 99 3.40 2.72 10.31
C ASP A 99 2.51 3.12 11.50
N ALA A 100 1.63 2.21 11.93
CA ALA A 100 0.65 2.49 12.97
C ALA A 100 1.30 2.91 14.30
N ASP A 101 2.43 2.29 14.63
CA ASP A 101 3.19 2.61 15.85
C ASP A 101 3.76 4.03 15.81
N VAL A 102 4.22 4.48 14.62
CA VAL A 102 4.73 5.85 14.43
C VAL A 102 3.60 6.87 14.53
N ALA A 103 2.42 6.55 13.97
CA ALA A 103 1.23 7.40 14.11
C ALA A 103 0.85 7.54 15.60
N ALA A 104 0.81 6.42 16.33
CA ALA A 104 0.51 6.39 17.76
C ALA A 104 1.53 7.16 18.61
N GLU A 105 2.83 7.01 18.30
CA GLU A 105 3.92 7.76 18.97
C GLU A 105 3.73 9.28 18.83
N ILE A 106 3.43 9.76 17.62
CA ILE A 106 3.35 11.20 17.34
C ILE A 106 2.06 11.80 17.88
N THR A 107 0.93 11.10 17.73
CA THR A 107 -0.38 11.63 18.14
C THR A 107 -0.71 11.37 19.61
N GLY A 108 0.01 10.46 20.25
CA GLY A 108 -0.34 9.93 21.58
C GLY A 108 -1.60 9.07 21.56
N GLU A 109 -2.06 8.66 20.39
CA GLU A 109 -3.34 7.99 20.20
C GLU A 109 -3.17 6.69 19.40
N PRO A 110 -3.25 5.53 20.05
CA PRO A 110 -3.31 4.24 19.37
C PRO A 110 -4.67 4.07 18.65
N ASP A 111 -4.74 3.07 17.79
CA ASP A 111 -5.98 2.57 17.20
C ASP A 111 -6.70 3.54 16.23
N TRP A 112 -5.96 4.39 15.54
CA TRP A 112 -6.52 5.14 14.42
C TRP A 112 -7.14 4.20 13.39
N TRP A 113 -8.33 4.56 12.92
CA TRP A 113 -9.01 3.84 11.86
C TRP A 113 -9.89 4.77 11.04
N PHE A 114 -9.80 4.63 9.71
CA PHE A 114 -10.58 5.42 8.76
C PHE A 114 -11.73 4.58 8.21
N ALA A 115 -12.98 5.01 8.48
CA ALA A 115 -14.18 4.32 7.98
C ALA A 115 -14.32 4.50 6.47
N ASP A 116 -14.15 5.73 6.02
CA ASP A 116 -14.33 6.14 4.64
C ASP A 116 -12.97 6.34 3.97
N ALA A 117 -12.74 5.63 2.87
CA ALA A 117 -11.48 5.68 2.14
C ALA A 117 -11.31 6.97 1.32
N VAL A 118 -12.42 7.64 0.99
CA VAL A 118 -12.42 8.92 0.26
C VAL A 118 -13.19 9.95 1.07
N GLN A 119 -12.61 11.12 1.27
CA GLN A 119 -13.26 12.25 1.95
C GLN A 119 -13.29 13.47 1.03
N ALA A 120 -14.48 13.97 0.74
CA ALA A 120 -14.70 15.16 -0.07
C ALA A 120 -14.56 16.43 0.80
N ASP A 121 -13.34 16.75 1.20
CA ASP A 121 -13.00 17.97 1.98
C ASP A 121 -11.90 18.72 1.23
N ALA A 122 -12.29 19.54 0.27
CA ALA A 122 -11.35 20.24 -0.62
C ALA A 122 -10.35 21.13 0.14
N ALA A 123 -10.82 21.86 1.15
CA ALA A 123 -9.95 22.75 1.92
C ALA A 123 -8.87 21.96 2.67
N ARG A 124 -9.24 20.82 3.25
CA ARG A 124 -8.32 19.94 3.97
C ARG A 124 -7.38 19.20 3.01
N ALA A 125 -7.91 18.69 1.89
CA ALA A 125 -7.10 18.03 0.86
C ALA A 125 -6.00 18.96 0.31
N GLN A 126 -6.30 20.24 0.11
CA GLN A 126 -5.30 21.25 -0.31
C GLN A 126 -4.24 21.47 0.77
N ARG A 127 -4.63 21.56 2.06
CA ARG A 127 -3.65 21.68 3.15
C ARG A 127 -2.77 20.44 3.29
N VAL A 128 -3.37 19.25 3.20
CA VAL A 128 -2.65 17.96 3.20
C VAL A 128 -1.67 17.88 2.03
N THR A 129 -2.09 18.26 0.82
CA THR A 129 -1.21 18.32 -0.37
C THR A 129 -0.03 19.23 -0.14
N ALA A 130 -0.27 20.45 0.42
CA ALA A 130 0.79 21.40 0.72
C ALA A 130 1.77 20.88 1.79
N LEU A 131 1.26 20.20 2.82
CA LEU A 131 2.10 19.60 3.86
C LEU A 131 2.94 18.44 3.30
N LEU A 132 2.36 17.58 2.46
CA LEU A 132 3.09 16.49 1.79
C LEU A 132 4.18 17.02 0.84
N GLU A 133 3.93 18.13 0.13
CA GLU A 133 4.96 18.78 -0.67
C GLU A 133 6.11 19.33 0.19
N ARG A 134 5.80 19.99 1.31
CA ARG A 134 6.81 20.47 2.24
C ARG A 134 7.60 19.33 2.88
N LEU A 135 6.93 18.24 3.30
CA LEU A 135 7.57 17.03 3.80
C LEU A 135 8.50 16.42 2.75
N TRP A 136 8.10 16.42 1.47
CA TRP A 136 8.94 15.92 0.39
C TRP A 136 10.28 16.63 0.29
N HIS A 137 10.33 17.92 0.61
CA HIS A 137 11.54 18.75 0.51
C HIS A 137 12.25 18.99 1.86
N ALA A 138 11.64 18.63 2.98
CA ALA A 138 12.24 18.83 4.30
C ALA A 138 13.52 17.98 4.47
N GLN A 139 14.63 18.66 4.83
CA GLN A 139 15.93 18.02 5.08
C GLN A 139 16.25 17.97 6.58
N ALA A 140 15.82 18.99 7.34
CA ALA A 140 16.08 19.05 8.77
C ALA A 140 15.08 18.15 9.54
N PRO A 141 15.55 17.23 10.41
CA PRO A 141 14.70 16.31 11.17
C PRO A 141 13.57 17.03 11.93
N LEU A 142 13.90 18.05 12.69
CA LEU A 142 12.92 18.80 13.48
C LEU A 142 11.82 19.46 12.62
N ALA A 143 12.19 19.97 11.43
CA ALA A 143 11.22 20.56 10.51
C ALA A 143 10.32 19.48 9.90
N PHE A 144 10.87 18.30 9.59
CA PHE A 144 10.11 17.16 9.10
C PHE A 144 9.10 16.68 10.15
N ASP A 145 9.53 16.47 11.39
CA ASP A 145 8.67 15.99 12.47
C ASP A 145 7.54 16.98 12.79
N GLY A 146 7.83 18.28 12.78
CA GLY A 146 6.79 19.31 12.94
C GLY A 146 5.77 19.34 11.80
N LEU A 147 6.19 19.10 10.56
CA LEU A 147 5.29 18.99 9.41
C LEU A 147 4.47 17.69 9.46
N LEU A 148 5.07 16.60 9.93
CA LEU A 148 4.39 15.33 10.08
C LEU A 148 3.30 15.41 11.17
N LEU A 149 3.57 16.04 12.30
CA LEU A 149 2.56 16.31 13.31
C LEU A 149 1.41 17.16 12.73
N ALA A 150 1.72 18.25 12.04
CA ALA A 150 0.70 19.09 11.42
C ALA A 150 -0.15 18.32 10.38
N LEU A 151 0.45 17.39 9.64
CA LEU A 151 -0.29 16.51 8.73
C LEU A 151 -1.26 15.59 9.47
N LEU A 152 -0.82 14.99 10.58
CA LEU A 152 -1.65 14.11 11.38
C LEU A 152 -2.79 14.88 12.06
N ASP A 153 -2.56 16.11 12.52
CA ASP A 153 -3.60 17.00 13.05
C ASP A 153 -4.70 17.30 12.01
N GLU A 154 -4.31 17.47 10.74
CA GLU A 154 -5.29 17.64 9.65
C GLU A 154 -6.12 16.37 9.40
N LEU A 155 -5.59 15.20 9.66
CA LEU A 155 -6.26 13.93 9.40
C LEU A 155 -7.04 13.38 10.60
N ALA A 156 -6.68 13.80 11.82
CA ALA A 156 -7.30 13.36 13.07
C ALA A 156 -8.85 13.44 13.09
N PRO A 157 -9.52 14.47 12.54
CA PRO A 157 -10.98 14.53 12.53
C PRO A 157 -11.65 13.42 11.71
N HIS A 158 -10.95 12.76 10.79
CA HIS A 158 -11.45 11.62 10.02
C HIS A 158 -11.11 10.27 10.66
N ALA A 159 -10.17 10.25 11.60
CA ALA A 159 -9.86 9.05 12.38
C ALA A 159 -10.97 8.75 13.38
N ARG A 160 -11.44 7.51 13.41
CA ARG A 160 -12.43 7.01 14.36
C ARG A 160 -11.77 6.05 15.35
N ARG A 161 -12.44 5.85 16.49
CA ARG A 161 -12.09 4.88 17.52
C ARG A 161 -13.35 4.33 18.17
N PRO A 162 -13.40 3.07 18.52
CA PRO A 162 -12.50 1.97 18.17
C PRO A 162 -12.70 1.49 16.73
N ARG A 163 -11.77 0.67 16.20
CA ARG A 163 -11.98 -0.08 14.96
C ARG A 163 -13.29 -0.84 15.06
N PRO A 164 -14.23 -0.74 14.07
CA PRO A 164 -15.42 -1.56 14.08
C PRO A 164 -15.04 -3.02 14.21
N ALA A 165 -15.67 -3.74 15.12
CA ALA A 165 -15.49 -5.19 15.19
C ALA A 165 -15.82 -5.75 13.79
N THR A 166 -14.85 -6.39 13.15
CA THR A 166 -15.11 -7.13 11.91
C THR A 166 -16.21 -8.13 12.25
N VAL A 167 -17.33 -8.04 11.53
CA VAL A 167 -18.38 -9.06 11.63
C VAL A 167 -17.68 -10.41 11.65
N GLU A 168 -18.06 -11.31 12.57
CA GLU A 168 -17.48 -12.63 12.88
C GLU A 168 -17.19 -13.55 11.66
N ALA A 169 -16.54 -13.02 10.69
CA ALA A 169 -16.09 -13.76 9.53
C ALA A 169 -14.79 -14.47 9.82
N ALA A 170 -14.67 -14.73 11.03
CA ALA A 170 -14.00 -15.88 11.43
C ALA A 170 -12.53 -15.77 11.80
N PRO A 171 -12.26 -16.11 13.03
CA PRO A 171 -10.94 -16.52 13.51
C PRO A 171 -10.22 -17.53 12.60
N ARG A 172 -11.00 -18.25 11.75
CA ARG A 172 -10.44 -19.22 10.78
C ARG A 172 -9.74 -18.57 9.59
N PHE A 173 -10.22 -17.45 9.08
CA PHE A 173 -9.55 -16.76 7.94
C PHE A 173 -8.40 -15.89 8.41
N GLU A 174 -8.47 -15.33 9.59
CA GLU A 174 -7.32 -14.68 10.25
C GLU A 174 -6.17 -15.67 10.41
N ARG A 175 -6.44 -16.88 10.90
CA ARG A 175 -5.44 -17.97 10.95
C ARG A 175 -4.86 -18.33 9.57
N VAL A 176 -5.66 -18.26 8.50
CA VAL A 176 -5.12 -18.46 7.14
C VAL A 176 -4.16 -17.34 6.75
N VAL A 177 -4.48 -16.08 7.06
CA VAL A 177 -3.59 -14.95 6.79
C VAL A 177 -2.31 -15.04 7.62
N GLU A 178 -2.40 -15.39 8.89
CA GLU A 178 -1.23 -15.66 9.74
C GLU A 178 -0.37 -16.79 9.17
N PHE A 179 -1.02 -17.85 8.71
CA PHE A 179 -0.33 -18.97 8.05
C PHE A 179 0.36 -18.53 6.76
N LEU A 180 -0.28 -17.69 5.94
CA LEU A 180 0.35 -17.11 4.74
C LEU A 180 1.59 -16.31 5.11
N HIS A 181 1.53 -15.46 6.15
CA HIS A 181 2.68 -14.69 6.65
C HIS A 181 3.84 -15.57 7.11
N ALA A 182 3.54 -16.64 7.84
CA ALA A 182 4.56 -17.56 8.34
C ALA A 182 5.25 -18.39 7.23
N HIS A 183 4.60 -18.56 6.06
CA HIS A 183 5.05 -19.46 5.01
C HIS A 183 5.21 -18.78 3.64
N LEU A 184 5.59 -17.48 3.63
CA LEU A 184 5.70 -16.66 2.41
C LEU A 184 6.63 -17.27 1.35
N ALA A 185 7.74 -17.87 1.78
CA ALA A 185 8.73 -18.46 0.86
C ALA A 185 8.28 -19.81 0.28
N GLU A 186 7.30 -20.45 0.88
CA GLU A 186 6.89 -21.82 0.51
C GLU A 186 5.92 -21.83 -0.67
N ARG A 187 5.89 -22.98 -1.38
CA ARG A 187 4.86 -23.26 -2.37
C ARG A 187 3.60 -23.73 -1.66
N LEU A 188 2.63 -22.84 -1.50
CA LEU A 188 1.35 -23.14 -0.86
C LEU A 188 0.32 -23.64 -1.88
N THR A 189 -0.44 -24.66 -1.49
CA THR A 189 -1.55 -25.21 -2.29
C THR A 189 -2.89 -24.81 -1.71
N LEU A 190 -3.94 -24.84 -2.55
CA LEU A 190 -5.30 -24.55 -2.10
C LEU A 190 -5.75 -25.53 -1.00
N ASP A 191 -5.40 -26.81 -1.14
CA ASP A 191 -5.74 -27.85 -0.15
C ASP A 191 -5.12 -27.55 1.22
N ARG A 192 -3.84 -27.11 1.25
CA ARG A 192 -3.14 -26.74 2.49
C ARG A 192 -3.81 -25.56 3.19
N LEU A 193 -4.19 -24.53 2.43
CA LEU A 193 -4.89 -23.36 3.00
C LEU A 193 -6.32 -23.69 3.45
N ALA A 194 -7.03 -24.53 2.70
CA ALA A 194 -8.35 -25.00 3.06
C ALA A 194 -8.33 -25.83 4.35
N ALA A 195 -7.30 -26.66 4.54
CA ALA A 195 -7.10 -27.42 5.77
C ALA A 195 -6.90 -26.51 7.00
N VAL A 196 -6.13 -25.41 6.87
CA VAL A 196 -5.97 -24.41 7.94
C VAL A 196 -7.32 -23.80 8.34
N ALA A 197 -8.20 -23.55 7.37
CA ALA A 197 -9.54 -23.03 7.59
C ALA A 197 -10.57 -24.10 8.03
N ASN A 198 -10.18 -25.37 8.02
CA ASN A 198 -11.08 -26.52 8.23
C ASN A 198 -12.28 -26.50 7.27
N LEU A 199 -12.00 -26.34 5.97
CA LEU A 199 -12.98 -26.30 4.89
C LEU A 199 -12.52 -27.18 3.72
N SER A 200 -13.47 -27.60 2.85
CA SER A 200 -13.08 -28.16 1.55
C SER A 200 -12.49 -27.07 0.64
N PRO A 201 -11.59 -27.40 -0.30
CA PRO A 201 -10.86 -26.43 -1.11
C PRO A 201 -11.74 -25.41 -1.83
N PHE A 202 -12.81 -25.87 -2.50
CA PHE A 202 -13.72 -24.97 -3.23
C PHE A 202 -14.62 -24.15 -2.31
N HIS A 203 -14.99 -24.69 -1.15
CA HIS A 203 -15.74 -23.95 -0.15
C HIS A 203 -14.88 -22.87 0.49
N PHE A 204 -13.63 -23.20 0.83
CA PHE A 204 -12.63 -22.25 1.29
C PHE A 204 -12.43 -21.10 0.28
N LEU A 205 -12.15 -21.43 -0.99
CA LEU A 205 -11.89 -20.40 -2.03
C LEU A 205 -13.06 -19.42 -2.17
N ARG A 206 -14.31 -19.94 -2.22
CA ARG A 206 -15.50 -19.07 -2.33
C ARG A 206 -15.67 -18.16 -1.12
N ARG A 207 -15.54 -18.72 0.09
CA ARG A 207 -15.74 -17.96 1.32
C ARG A 207 -14.60 -16.98 1.59
N PHE A 208 -13.35 -17.36 1.30
CA PHE A 208 -12.21 -16.49 1.38
C PHE A 208 -12.36 -15.29 0.44
N ARG A 209 -12.73 -15.55 -0.83
CA ARG A 209 -12.98 -14.47 -1.80
C ARG A 209 -14.18 -13.60 -1.42
N ALA A 210 -15.22 -14.16 -0.85
CA ALA A 210 -16.37 -13.38 -0.36
C ALA A 210 -15.98 -12.47 0.81
N HIS A 211 -15.04 -12.91 1.65
CA HIS A 211 -14.60 -12.17 2.84
C HIS A 211 -13.55 -11.11 2.53
N TYR A 212 -12.47 -11.48 1.80
CA TYR A 212 -11.36 -10.57 1.50
C TYR A 212 -11.46 -9.90 0.13
N HIS A 213 -12.45 -10.23 -0.68
CA HIS A 213 -12.66 -9.74 -2.05
C HIS A 213 -11.51 -10.04 -3.04
N VAL A 214 -10.56 -10.86 -2.63
CA VAL A 214 -9.43 -11.36 -3.43
C VAL A 214 -9.28 -12.88 -3.26
N THR A 215 -8.55 -13.50 -4.18
CA THR A 215 -8.20 -14.91 -4.04
C THR A 215 -7.05 -15.11 -3.05
N PRO A 216 -6.91 -16.32 -2.44
CA PRO A 216 -5.74 -16.65 -1.61
C PRO A 216 -4.40 -16.43 -2.32
N GLN A 217 -4.33 -16.68 -3.63
CA GLN A 217 -3.14 -16.46 -4.45
C GLN A 217 -2.79 -14.96 -4.57
N GLN A 218 -3.80 -14.11 -4.78
CA GLN A 218 -3.62 -12.66 -4.83
C GLN A 218 -3.16 -12.12 -3.47
N MET A 219 -3.75 -12.61 -2.38
CA MET A 219 -3.34 -12.27 -1.02
C MET A 219 -1.88 -12.69 -0.78
N LEU A 220 -1.50 -13.93 -1.07
CA LEU A 220 -0.12 -14.40 -0.91
C LEU A 220 0.87 -13.54 -1.72
N MET A 221 0.53 -13.20 -2.96
CA MET A 221 1.39 -12.36 -3.79
C MET A 221 1.53 -10.94 -3.20
N ALA A 222 0.45 -10.37 -2.68
CA ALA A 222 0.49 -9.08 -2.00
C ALA A 222 1.44 -9.10 -0.81
N LEU A 223 1.32 -10.09 0.07
CA LEU A 223 2.17 -10.28 1.25
C LEU A 223 3.66 -10.51 0.88
N ARG A 224 3.92 -11.31 -0.16
CA ARG A 224 5.28 -11.52 -0.69
C ARG A 224 5.93 -10.23 -1.16
N LEU A 225 5.19 -9.42 -1.91
CA LEU A 225 5.71 -8.16 -2.42
C LEU A 225 5.85 -7.08 -1.35
N GLN A 226 4.99 -7.09 -0.34
CA GLN A 226 5.13 -6.26 0.85
C GLN A 226 6.44 -6.60 1.60
N GLN A 227 6.70 -7.88 1.86
CA GLN A 227 7.95 -8.32 2.46
C GLN A 227 9.17 -8.01 1.59
N ALA A 228 9.04 -8.20 0.25
CA ALA A 228 10.09 -7.82 -0.69
C ALA A 228 10.40 -6.33 -0.62
N LYS A 229 9.39 -5.46 -0.53
CA LYS A 229 9.55 -4.01 -0.42
C LYS A 229 10.35 -3.64 0.83
N ARG A 230 10.06 -4.25 1.99
CA ARG A 230 10.81 -4.04 3.25
C ARG A 230 12.28 -4.46 3.12
N GLN A 231 12.55 -5.64 2.54
CA GLN A 231 13.93 -6.13 2.37
C GLN A 231 14.73 -5.27 1.37
N LEU A 232 14.08 -4.82 0.30
CA LEU A 232 14.68 -3.89 -0.67
C LEU A 232 15.02 -2.54 -0.01
N ALA A 233 14.14 -1.98 0.80
CA ALA A 233 14.40 -0.77 1.55
C ALA A 233 15.59 -0.91 2.50
N ALA A 234 15.74 -2.08 3.13
CA ALA A 234 16.88 -2.44 3.97
C ALA A 234 18.18 -2.75 3.19
N GLY A 235 18.18 -2.63 1.84
CA GLY A 235 19.38 -2.79 1.03
C GLY A 235 19.65 -4.20 0.51
N ALA A 236 18.76 -5.16 0.72
CA ALA A 236 18.96 -6.53 0.25
C ALA A 236 18.95 -6.59 -1.30
N ALA A 237 19.82 -7.41 -1.88
CA ALA A 237 19.92 -7.57 -3.33
C ALA A 237 18.65 -8.17 -3.92
N PRO A 238 18.10 -7.65 -5.04
CA PRO A 238 16.83 -8.12 -5.62
C PRO A 238 16.75 -9.63 -5.89
N ALA A 239 17.86 -10.25 -6.27
CA ALA A 239 17.89 -11.71 -6.49
C ALA A 239 17.70 -12.49 -5.16
N ALA A 240 18.35 -12.05 -4.08
CA ALA A 240 18.18 -12.65 -2.76
C ALA A 240 16.76 -12.43 -2.22
N VAL A 241 16.21 -11.23 -2.42
CA VAL A 241 14.83 -10.89 -2.04
C VAL A 241 13.82 -11.77 -2.77
N ALA A 242 14.00 -12.01 -4.07
CA ALA A 242 13.11 -12.89 -4.83
C ALA A 242 13.05 -14.30 -4.21
N ALA A 243 14.21 -14.87 -3.89
CA ALA A 243 14.29 -16.20 -3.26
C ALA A 243 13.66 -16.19 -1.84
N ALA A 244 14.01 -15.21 -1.02
CA ALA A 244 13.49 -15.09 0.36
C ALA A 244 11.97 -14.90 0.44
N CYS A 245 11.38 -14.28 -0.58
CA CYS A 245 9.93 -14.04 -0.66
C CYS A 245 9.17 -15.10 -1.47
N GLY A 246 9.82 -16.22 -1.86
CA GLY A 246 9.16 -17.33 -2.58
C GLY A 246 8.73 -16.99 -4.00
N LEU A 247 9.45 -16.05 -4.67
CA LEU A 247 9.30 -15.75 -6.08
C LEU A 247 10.27 -16.61 -6.89
N ALA A 248 9.87 -17.00 -8.10
CA ALA A 248 10.64 -17.94 -8.91
C ALA A 248 12.07 -17.46 -9.23
N ASP A 249 12.20 -16.17 -9.51
CA ASP A 249 13.45 -15.51 -9.86
C ASP A 249 13.35 -13.98 -9.73
N GLN A 250 14.47 -13.30 -9.95
CA GLN A 250 14.54 -11.83 -9.95
C GLN A 250 13.64 -11.19 -11.02
N ALA A 251 13.48 -11.82 -12.18
CA ALA A 251 12.63 -11.29 -13.25
C ALA A 251 11.15 -11.35 -12.85
N HIS A 252 10.74 -12.42 -12.18
CA HIS A 252 9.39 -12.52 -11.59
C HIS A 252 9.17 -11.42 -10.54
N LEU A 253 10.11 -11.24 -9.60
CA LEU A 253 10.05 -10.13 -8.64
C LEU A 253 9.92 -8.80 -9.36
N THR A 254 10.75 -8.53 -10.37
CA THR A 254 10.77 -7.25 -11.08
C THR A 254 9.43 -6.94 -11.73
N ARG A 255 8.84 -7.92 -12.45
CA ARG A 255 7.53 -7.76 -13.09
C ARG A 255 6.42 -7.54 -12.05
N ALA A 256 6.34 -8.41 -11.05
CA ALA A 256 5.28 -8.35 -10.04
C ALA A 256 5.38 -7.07 -9.18
N PHE A 257 6.61 -6.64 -8.83
CA PHE A 257 6.86 -5.42 -8.08
C PHE A 257 6.49 -4.16 -8.90
N ALA A 258 6.89 -4.11 -10.17
CA ALA A 258 6.55 -2.99 -11.05
C ALA A 258 5.04 -2.87 -11.29
N GLN A 259 4.34 -3.98 -11.46
CA GLN A 259 2.87 -3.99 -11.59
C GLN A 259 2.17 -3.42 -10.35
N ARG A 260 2.75 -3.59 -9.16
CA ARG A 260 2.11 -3.18 -7.90
C ARG A 260 2.54 -1.82 -7.37
N TYR A 261 3.78 -1.44 -7.60
CA TYR A 261 4.35 -0.21 -7.05
C TYR A 261 4.74 0.80 -8.10
N GLY A 262 4.59 0.46 -9.39
CA GLY A 262 4.89 1.35 -10.50
C GLY A 262 6.36 1.63 -10.75
N VAL A 263 7.25 0.98 -10.02
CA VAL A 263 8.72 1.09 -10.19
C VAL A 263 9.37 -0.28 -10.07
N THR A 264 10.55 -0.47 -10.67
CA THR A 264 11.30 -1.71 -10.47
C THR A 264 11.96 -1.75 -9.08
N PRO A 265 12.28 -2.97 -8.54
CA PRO A 265 12.99 -3.11 -7.28
C PRO A 265 14.26 -2.26 -7.19
N ALA A 266 15.09 -2.28 -8.22
CA ALA A 266 16.34 -1.51 -8.26
C ALA A 266 16.09 0.01 -8.25
N ARG A 267 15.05 0.48 -8.95
CA ARG A 267 14.68 1.90 -8.92
C ARG A 267 14.13 2.30 -7.56
N TYR A 268 13.28 1.48 -6.94
CA TYR A 268 12.78 1.69 -5.58
C TYR A 268 13.96 1.84 -4.60
N GLN A 269 14.91 0.87 -4.58
CA GLN A 269 16.10 0.94 -3.73
C GLN A 269 16.87 2.25 -3.90
N ARG A 270 17.17 2.64 -5.15
CA ARG A 270 17.88 3.91 -5.41
C ARG A 270 17.15 5.15 -4.91
N GLN A 271 15.83 5.09 -4.81
CA GLN A 271 15.02 6.23 -4.32
C GLN A 271 14.99 6.32 -2.80
N VAL A 272 14.93 5.18 -2.11
CA VAL A 272 14.76 5.14 -0.66
C VAL A 272 16.07 5.07 0.14
N GLN A 273 17.18 4.72 -0.50
CA GLN A 273 18.51 4.62 0.12
C GLN A 273 19.41 5.87 -0.09
N ARG A 274 18.85 6.95 -0.61
CA ARG A 274 19.58 8.21 -0.88
C ARG A 274 19.56 9.14 0.30
#